data_6ef5a5f2195805672c0627c01928426c
#
_entry.id   6ef5a5f2195805672c0627c01928426c
#
_cell.length_a   1.000
_cell.length_b   1.000
_cell.length_c   1.000
_cell.angle_alpha   90.00
_cell.angle_beta   90.00
_cell.angle_gamma   90.00
#
_symmetry.space_group_name_H-M   'P 1'
#
loop_
_entity.id
_entity.type
_entity.pdbx_description
1 polymer ?
#
loop_
_entity_poly.entity_id
_entity_poly.type
_entity_poly.pdbx_seq_one_letter_code
_entity_poly.pdbx_strand_id
1 'polypeptide(L)'
;TGVAGFIASQVCRELLDDGHQVVGVDNLNDYYDVRLKNWRLGQLQEHPSAENFCFQKLDIEQQETLNNLFEEKGPFDAVLNLAARAGVRYSMENPHVYLSTNVEGTLNLLECMRASGVNKLVLASTSSLYAGQPMPFTESLPVNEPLSPYAASKKAAELMAYSYHKLYGIDVSVVRYFTVFGPAGRPDMSPYRFIKWIAEEESIQMFGDGLQSRDFTYVDDIARGSVAAIQEVGYEIINLGGGRNPVTLNAIIERLESLLGKKANIDNKPFHIADIEKTWANIDKAKKLL
;
A
#
# COMPACT_ATOMS: atom_id res chain seq x y z
N THR A 1 -10.25 3.27 2.33
CA THR A 1 -10.33 1.92 2.89
C THR A 1 -8.99 1.46 3.45
N GLY A 2 -8.99 0.48 4.39
CA GLY A 2 -7.77 0.01 5.05
C GLY A 2 -7.19 1.01 6.05
N VAL A 3 -8.00 1.88 6.64
CA VAL A 3 -7.60 3.06 7.41
C VAL A 3 -6.76 2.73 8.66
N ALA A 4 -6.90 1.55 9.24
CA ALA A 4 -6.05 1.06 10.32
C ALA A 4 -4.69 0.50 9.83
N GLY A 5 -4.49 0.46 8.51
CA GLY A 5 -3.24 0.05 7.87
C GLY A 5 -2.16 1.13 7.94
N PHE A 6 -0.91 0.74 7.65
CA PHE A 6 0.26 1.61 7.73
C PHE A 6 0.17 2.86 6.83
N ILE A 7 -0.08 2.67 5.54
CA ILE A 7 -0.13 3.79 4.58
C ILE A 7 -1.43 4.56 4.76
N ALA A 8 -2.56 3.85 4.85
CA ALA A 8 -3.87 4.50 4.86
C ALA A 8 -4.11 5.36 6.11
N SER A 9 -3.52 5.01 7.27
CA SER A 9 -3.60 5.87 8.46
C SER A 9 -2.88 7.21 8.25
N GLN A 10 -1.72 7.22 7.54
CA GLN A 10 -1.01 8.45 7.20
C GLN A 10 -1.77 9.26 6.14
N VAL A 11 -2.34 8.59 5.11
CA VAL A 11 -3.20 9.25 4.11
C VAL A 11 -4.41 9.91 4.78
N CYS A 12 -5.04 9.21 5.74
CA CYS A 12 -6.16 9.77 6.50
C CYS A 12 -5.73 10.99 7.31
N ARG A 13 -4.55 10.95 7.94
CA ARG A 13 -4.00 12.10 8.69
C ARG A 13 -3.79 13.31 7.77
N GLU A 14 -3.14 13.13 6.61
CA GLU A 14 -2.95 14.21 5.63
C GLU A 14 -4.30 14.82 5.19
N LEU A 15 -5.30 13.97 4.91
CA LEU A 15 -6.65 14.45 4.56
C LEU A 15 -7.30 15.26 5.69
N LEU A 16 -7.12 14.86 6.94
CA LEU A 16 -7.63 15.59 8.10
C LEU A 16 -6.88 16.91 8.33
N ASP A 17 -5.55 16.93 8.10
CA ASP A 17 -4.74 18.15 8.14
C ASP A 17 -5.18 19.16 7.08
N ASP A 18 -5.59 18.68 5.89
CA ASP A 18 -6.16 19.49 4.81
C ASP A 18 -7.64 19.86 5.01
N GLY A 19 -8.27 19.44 6.12
CA GLY A 19 -9.64 19.78 6.50
C GLY A 19 -10.73 18.95 5.82
N HIS A 20 -10.39 17.83 5.19
CA HIS A 20 -11.36 16.92 4.58
C HIS A 20 -12.17 16.14 5.63
N GLN A 21 -13.42 15.82 5.29
CA GLN A 21 -14.19 14.84 6.03
C GLN A 21 -13.85 13.42 5.54
N VAL A 22 -13.51 12.51 6.44
CA VAL A 22 -13.03 11.17 6.11
C VAL A 22 -13.88 10.09 6.77
N VAL A 23 -14.48 9.23 5.97
CA VAL A 23 -15.05 7.97 6.43
C VAL A 23 -14.04 6.86 6.17
N GLY A 24 -13.41 6.39 7.23
CA GLY A 24 -12.38 5.36 7.18
C GLY A 24 -12.94 3.97 7.51
N VAL A 25 -12.70 2.98 6.66
CA VAL A 25 -13.11 1.60 6.90
C VAL A 25 -11.91 0.66 7.02
N ASP A 26 -12.00 -0.33 7.93
CA ASP A 26 -11.04 -1.43 8.09
C ASP A 26 -11.75 -2.61 8.76
N ASN A 27 -11.45 -3.84 8.39
CA ASN A 27 -12.01 -5.03 9.02
C ASN A 27 -11.26 -5.45 10.30
N LEU A 28 -10.12 -4.81 10.59
CA LEU A 28 -9.24 -5.13 11.72
C LEU A 28 -8.81 -6.59 11.75
N ASN A 29 -8.56 -7.19 10.56
CA ASN A 29 -8.08 -8.58 10.51
C ASN A 29 -6.76 -8.78 11.27
N ASP A 30 -6.50 -9.99 11.66
CA ASP A 30 -5.39 -10.44 12.48
C ASP A 30 -4.14 -10.88 11.69
N TYR A 31 -3.98 -10.42 10.45
CA TYR A 31 -2.79 -10.70 9.63
C TYR A 31 -1.48 -10.34 10.35
N TYR A 32 -1.53 -9.31 11.17
CA TYR A 32 -0.53 -8.98 12.18
C TYR A 32 -1.21 -8.43 13.44
N ASP A 33 -0.46 -8.18 14.51
CA ASP A 33 -0.99 -7.77 15.81
C ASP A 33 -1.97 -6.59 15.69
N VAL A 34 -3.23 -6.85 16.02
CA VAL A 34 -4.34 -5.88 15.93
C VAL A 34 -4.13 -4.67 16.86
N ARG A 35 -3.30 -4.80 17.92
CA ARG A 35 -2.96 -3.68 18.79
C ARG A 35 -2.30 -2.54 18.03
N LEU A 36 -1.48 -2.85 17.01
CA LEU A 36 -0.86 -1.83 16.17
C LEU A 36 -1.90 -1.12 15.28
N LYS A 37 -2.90 -1.83 14.79
CA LYS A 37 -4.03 -1.23 14.06
C LYS A 37 -4.85 -0.30 14.95
N ASN A 38 -5.18 -0.76 16.15
CA ASN A 38 -5.92 0.04 17.13
C ASN A 38 -5.12 1.28 17.57
N TRP A 39 -3.79 1.17 17.72
CA TRP A 39 -2.94 2.31 18.01
C TRP A 39 -3.01 3.38 16.91
N ARG A 40 -2.92 2.98 15.63
CA ARG A 40 -3.05 3.93 14.50
C ARG A 40 -4.42 4.60 14.48
N LEU A 41 -5.50 3.85 14.73
CA LEU A 41 -6.85 4.41 14.84
C LEU A 41 -6.95 5.39 16.02
N GLY A 42 -6.35 5.07 17.17
CA GLY A 42 -6.28 5.98 18.31
C GLY A 42 -5.63 7.31 17.95
N GLN A 43 -4.52 7.28 17.17
CA GLN A 43 -3.87 8.51 16.70
C GLN A 43 -4.78 9.36 15.80
N LEU A 44 -5.63 8.73 14.97
CA LEU A 44 -6.61 9.46 14.14
C LEU A 44 -7.77 10.01 14.98
N GLN A 45 -8.20 9.27 16.00
CA GLN A 45 -9.26 9.71 16.92
C GLN A 45 -8.80 10.82 17.88
N GLU A 46 -7.49 10.93 18.11
CA GLU A 46 -6.86 12.01 18.90
C GLU A 46 -6.37 13.18 18.02
N HIS A 47 -6.63 13.14 16.72
CA HIS A 47 -6.22 14.20 15.79
C HIS A 47 -6.94 15.52 16.13
N PRO A 48 -6.29 16.70 15.95
CA PRO A 48 -6.96 18.02 16.18
C PRO A 48 -8.27 18.20 15.41
N SER A 49 -8.40 17.56 14.23
CA SER A 49 -9.63 17.57 13.41
C SER A 49 -10.36 16.22 13.49
N ALA A 50 -10.34 15.53 14.63
CA ALA A 50 -10.98 14.23 14.80
C ALA A 50 -12.50 14.25 14.60
N GLU A 51 -13.15 15.40 14.73
CA GLU A 51 -14.58 15.59 14.42
C GLU A 51 -14.88 15.35 12.93
N ASN A 52 -13.89 15.45 12.06
CA ASN A 52 -14.01 15.15 10.63
C ASN A 52 -13.71 13.68 10.30
N PHE A 53 -13.40 12.83 11.30
CA PHE A 53 -13.08 11.42 11.10
C PHE A 53 -14.18 10.50 11.64
N CYS A 54 -14.71 9.65 10.77
CA CYS A 54 -15.67 8.61 11.13
C CYS A 54 -15.07 7.24 10.81
N PHE A 55 -14.80 6.41 11.83
CA PHE A 55 -14.36 5.02 11.63
C PHE A 55 -15.54 4.06 11.57
N GLN A 56 -15.52 3.16 10.57
CA GLN A 56 -16.47 2.06 10.44
C GLN A 56 -15.70 0.73 10.34
N LYS A 57 -15.98 -0.19 11.27
CA LYS A 57 -15.44 -1.56 11.17
C LYS A 57 -16.23 -2.33 10.12
N LEU A 58 -15.64 -2.50 8.93
CA LEU A 58 -16.30 -3.10 7.79
C LEU A 58 -15.27 -3.84 6.91
N ASP A 59 -15.70 -4.94 6.29
CA ASP A 59 -14.93 -5.67 5.29
C ASP A 59 -15.40 -5.31 3.88
N ILE A 60 -14.46 -4.88 3.00
CA ILE A 60 -14.78 -4.54 1.61
C ILE A 60 -15.21 -5.75 0.77
N GLU A 61 -15.00 -6.97 1.27
CA GLU A 61 -15.48 -8.20 0.65
C GLU A 61 -17.02 -8.35 0.81
N GLN A 62 -17.64 -7.61 1.74
CA GLN A 62 -19.07 -7.66 2.04
C GLN A 62 -19.83 -6.54 1.33
N GLN A 63 -20.35 -6.84 0.14
CA GLN A 63 -21.00 -5.83 -0.71
C GLN A 63 -22.22 -5.17 -0.06
N GLU A 64 -23.06 -5.93 0.65
CA GLU A 64 -24.26 -5.38 1.29
C GLU A 64 -23.90 -4.31 2.34
N THR A 65 -22.89 -4.57 3.18
CA THR A 65 -22.45 -3.61 4.19
C THR A 65 -21.79 -2.38 3.58
N LEU A 66 -21.10 -2.54 2.43
CA LEU A 66 -20.59 -1.40 1.65
C LEU A 66 -21.72 -0.56 1.07
N ASN A 67 -22.75 -1.18 0.47
CA ASN A 67 -23.90 -0.45 -0.06
C ASN A 67 -24.56 0.39 1.04
N ASN A 68 -24.81 -0.19 2.21
CA ASN A 68 -25.37 0.52 3.36
C ASN A 68 -24.48 1.71 3.79
N LEU A 69 -23.14 1.53 3.79
CA LEU A 69 -22.22 2.61 4.10
C LEU A 69 -22.33 3.78 3.10
N PHE A 70 -22.40 3.49 1.80
CA PHE A 70 -22.53 4.52 0.77
C PHE A 70 -23.87 5.25 0.85
N GLU A 71 -24.96 4.56 1.18
CA GLU A 71 -26.27 5.15 1.40
C GLU A 71 -26.32 6.02 2.66
N GLU A 72 -25.75 5.58 3.77
CA GLU A 72 -25.83 6.27 5.07
C GLU A 72 -24.85 7.43 5.22
N LYS A 73 -23.66 7.34 4.61
CA LYS A 73 -22.54 8.28 4.79
C LYS A 73 -22.22 9.11 3.56
N GLY A 74 -22.76 8.73 2.40
CA GLY A 74 -22.55 9.49 1.17
C GLY A 74 -23.35 10.80 1.12
N PRO A 75 -23.19 11.64 0.09
CA PRO A 75 -22.31 11.37 -1.05
C PRO A 75 -20.82 11.52 -0.71
N PHE A 76 -19.97 10.78 -1.44
CA PHE A 76 -18.51 10.90 -1.36
C PHE A 76 -17.96 11.57 -2.62
N ASP A 77 -16.93 12.41 -2.48
CA ASP A 77 -16.23 13.04 -3.60
C ASP A 77 -15.23 12.05 -4.24
N ALA A 78 -14.58 11.22 -3.43
CA ALA A 78 -13.59 10.24 -3.89
C ALA A 78 -13.55 8.99 -2.99
N VAL A 79 -13.10 7.89 -3.57
CA VAL A 79 -12.74 6.65 -2.86
C VAL A 79 -11.23 6.42 -2.98
N LEU A 80 -10.56 6.25 -1.84
CA LEU A 80 -9.17 5.82 -1.79
C LEU A 80 -9.14 4.35 -1.33
N ASN A 81 -8.91 3.43 -2.27
CA ASN A 81 -8.86 1.99 -1.98
C ASN A 81 -7.42 1.55 -1.66
N LEU A 82 -7.08 1.60 -0.37
CA LEU A 82 -5.81 1.13 0.17
C LEU A 82 -5.95 -0.20 0.94
N ALA A 83 -7.17 -0.65 1.20
CA ALA A 83 -7.41 -1.97 1.77
C ALA A 83 -6.89 -3.06 0.83
N ALA A 84 -6.03 -3.93 1.35
CA ALA A 84 -5.49 -5.03 0.57
C ALA A 84 -4.89 -6.10 1.49
N ARG A 85 -4.89 -7.34 1.02
CA ARG A 85 -3.93 -8.33 1.46
C ARG A 85 -2.62 -8.05 0.74
N ALA A 86 -1.54 -7.87 1.49
CA ALA A 86 -0.22 -7.58 0.96
C ALA A 86 0.78 -8.64 1.44
N GLY A 87 1.94 -8.74 0.77
CA GLY A 87 2.97 -9.71 1.10
C GLY A 87 3.10 -10.79 0.02
N VAL A 88 4.25 -10.77 -0.68
CA VAL A 88 4.53 -11.69 -1.79
C VAL A 88 4.57 -13.14 -1.31
N ARG A 89 5.32 -13.43 -0.23
CA ARG A 89 5.52 -14.80 0.25
C ARG A 89 4.23 -15.43 0.78
N TYR A 90 3.52 -14.73 1.63
CA TYR A 90 2.26 -15.23 2.18
C TYR A 90 1.18 -15.47 1.10
N SER A 91 1.26 -14.75 -0.02
CA SER A 91 0.33 -14.99 -1.14
C SER A 91 0.51 -16.36 -1.80
N MET A 92 1.69 -16.98 -1.69
CA MET A 92 1.92 -18.34 -2.19
C MET A 92 1.38 -19.41 -1.23
N GLU A 93 1.31 -19.10 0.06
CA GLU A 93 0.76 -19.98 1.09
C GLU A 93 -0.77 -19.93 1.13
N ASN A 94 -1.35 -18.74 0.97
CA ASN A 94 -2.79 -18.51 1.03
C ASN A 94 -3.27 -17.55 -0.09
N PRO A 95 -3.34 -18.01 -1.35
CA PRO A 95 -3.68 -17.14 -2.49
C PRO A 95 -5.14 -16.65 -2.50
N HIS A 96 -6.08 -17.42 -1.94
CA HIS A 96 -7.52 -17.11 -2.00
C HIS A 96 -7.86 -15.77 -1.35
N VAL A 97 -7.26 -15.44 -0.19
CA VAL A 97 -7.51 -14.15 0.49
C VAL A 97 -7.03 -12.94 -0.31
N TYR A 98 -6.13 -13.13 -1.26
CA TYR A 98 -5.69 -12.06 -2.17
C TYR A 98 -6.69 -11.82 -3.30
N LEU A 99 -7.36 -12.86 -3.77
CA LEU A 99 -8.43 -12.71 -4.76
C LEU A 99 -9.66 -12.08 -4.13
N SER A 100 -10.12 -12.57 -2.98
CA SER A 100 -11.30 -12.01 -2.31
C SER A 100 -11.09 -10.56 -1.90
N THR A 101 -10.00 -10.23 -1.20
CA THR A 101 -9.79 -8.84 -0.74
C THR A 101 -9.40 -7.90 -1.89
N ASN A 102 -8.38 -8.27 -2.69
CA ASN A 102 -7.80 -7.32 -3.64
C ASN A 102 -8.61 -7.19 -4.93
N VAL A 103 -9.28 -8.25 -5.37
CA VAL A 103 -10.06 -8.24 -6.63
C VAL A 103 -11.54 -8.03 -6.35
N GLU A 104 -12.16 -8.93 -5.60
CA GLU A 104 -13.59 -8.85 -5.29
C GLU A 104 -13.92 -7.61 -4.46
N GLY A 105 -13.12 -7.32 -3.40
CA GLY A 105 -13.29 -6.10 -2.61
C GLY A 105 -13.14 -4.82 -3.44
N THR A 106 -12.23 -4.79 -4.44
CA THR A 106 -12.13 -3.66 -5.37
C THR A 106 -13.35 -3.58 -6.29
N LEU A 107 -13.85 -4.71 -6.78
CA LEU A 107 -15.06 -4.76 -7.59
C LEU A 107 -16.29 -4.25 -6.82
N ASN A 108 -16.45 -4.67 -5.57
CA ASN A 108 -17.54 -4.22 -4.70
C ASN A 108 -17.53 -2.69 -4.53
N LEU A 109 -16.35 -2.10 -4.30
CA LEU A 109 -16.21 -0.64 -4.22
C LEU A 109 -16.57 0.05 -5.54
N LEU A 110 -16.11 -0.48 -6.67
CA LEU A 110 -16.44 0.05 -8.00
C LEU A 110 -17.95 0.01 -8.28
N GLU A 111 -18.64 -1.05 -7.87
CA GLU A 111 -20.10 -1.15 -7.99
C GLU A 111 -20.82 -0.14 -7.08
N CYS A 112 -20.36 0.04 -5.84
CA CYS A 112 -20.90 1.08 -4.94
C CYS A 112 -20.70 2.48 -5.54
N MET A 113 -19.51 2.77 -6.07
CA MET A 113 -19.20 4.06 -6.72
C MET A 113 -20.11 4.30 -7.93
N ARG A 114 -20.28 3.28 -8.79
CA ARG A 114 -21.16 3.35 -9.96
C ARG A 114 -22.61 3.62 -9.55
N ALA A 115 -23.10 2.93 -8.52
CA ALA A 115 -24.48 3.07 -8.04
C ALA A 115 -24.77 4.42 -7.38
N SER A 116 -23.78 4.98 -6.65
CA SER A 116 -23.90 6.24 -5.92
C SER A 116 -23.44 7.48 -6.69
N GLY A 117 -22.88 7.31 -7.90
CA GLY A 117 -22.38 8.40 -8.73
C GLY A 117 -21.03 8.98 -8.27
N VAL A 118 -20.28 8.28 -7.42
CA VAL A 118 -18.90 8.68 -7.03
C VAL A 118 -17.96 8.46 -8.19
N ASN A 119 -17.32 9.52 -8.67
CA ASN A 119 -16.57 9.49 -9.93
C ASN A 119 -15.04 9.50 -9.78
N LYS A 120 -14.48 9.49 -8.58
CA LYS A 120 -13.02 9.47 -8.37
C LYS A 120 -12.56 8.30 -7.55
N LEU A 121 -11.62 7.49 -8.13
CA LEU A 121 -10.93 6.40 -7.45
C LEU A 121 -9.42 6.63 -7.41
N VAL A 122 -8.82 6.52 -6.23
CA VAL A 122 -7.39 6.29 -6.05
C VAL A 122 -7.19 4.84 -5.65
N LEU A 123 -6.55 4.05 -6.51
CA LEU A 123 -6.34 2.62 -6.30
C LEU A 123 -4.88 2.32 -5.95
N ALA A 124 -4.63 1.84 -4.74
CA ALA A 124 -3.31 1.37 -4.36
C ALA A 124 -2.92 0.09 -5.11
N SER A 125 -1.82 0.15 -5.86
CA SER A 125 -1.17 -0.97 -6.53
C SER A 125 0.26 -1.17 -6.03
N THR A 126 1.13 -1.84 -6.78
CA THR A 126 2.43 -2.30 -6.28
C THR A 126 3.51 -2.30 -7.34
N SER A 127 4.74 -1.97 -6.95
CA SER A 127 5.94 -2.15 -7.79
C SER A 127 6.29 -3.62 -8.02
N SER A 128 5.71 -4.58 -7.28
CA SER A 128 5.91 -6.01 -7.51
C SER A 128 5.47 -6.48 -8.89
N LEU A 129 4.67 -5.68 -9.60
CA LEU A 129 4.28 -5.93 -10.97
C LEU A 129 5.45 -5.83 -11.96
N TYR A 130 6.49 -5.07 -11.63
CA TYR A 130 7.65 -4.85 -12.50
C TYR A 130 8.73 -5.93 -12.39
N ALA A 131 8.48 -7.01 -11.66
CA ALA A 131 9.46 -8.09 -11.51
C ALA A 131 9.96 -8.57 -12.89
N GLY A 132 11.29 -8.65 -13.06
CA GLY A 132 11.94 -9.04 -14.31
C GLY A 132 12.06 -7.94 -15.38
N GLN A 133 11.52 -6.75 -15.15
CA GLN A 133 11.61 -5.61 -16.08
C GLN A 133 12.91 -4.82 -15.89
N PRO A 134 13.39 -4.10 -16.95
CA PRO A 134 14.55 -3.22 -16.84
C PRO A 134 14.26 -2.00 -15.93
N MET A 135 15.29 -1.55 -15.22
CA MET A 135 15.20 -0.39 -14.30
C MET A 135 15.86 0.86 -14.88
N PRO A 136 15.47 2.07 -14.43
CA PRO A 136 14.40 2.35 -13.48
C PRO A 136 13.02 1.99 -14.04
N PHE A 137 12.10 1.51 -13.17
CA PHE A 137 10.78 1.09 -13.58
C PHE A 137 9.91 2.28 -13.98
N THR A 138 9.43 2.27 -15.22
CA THR A 138 8.47 3.25 -15.75
C THR A 138 7.10 2.61 -15.89
N GLU A 139 6.04 3.41 -15.87
CA GLU A 139 4.65 2.93 -15.92
C GLU A 139 4.28 2.30 -17.27
N SER A 140 5.04 2.60 -18.33
CA SER A 140 4.88 2.05 -19.68
C SER A 140 5.42 0.61 -19.83
N LEU A 141 6.19 0.11 -18.87
CA LEU A 141 6.71 -1.25 -18.92
C LEU A 141 5.58 -2.29 -18.89
N PRO A 142 5.71 -3.37 -19.66
CA PRO A 142 4.73 -4.46 -19.62
C PRO A 142 4.76 -5.16 -18.25
N VAL A 143 3.58 -5.42 -17.69
CA VAL A 143 3.40 -6.04 -16.37
C VAL A 143 2.42 -7.23 -16.48
N ASN A 144 2.62 -8.06 -17.50
CA ASN A 144 1.71 -9.17 -17.84
C ASN A 144 2.16 -10.52 -17.25
N GLU A 145 3.34 -10.57 -16.63
CA GLU A 145 3.96 -11.79 -16.09
C GLU A 145 4.25 -11.63 -14.58
N PRO A 146 3.21 -11.46 -13.73
CA PRO A 146 3.40 -11.29 -12.30
C PRO A 146 3.97 -12.57 -11.67
N LEU A 147 5.00 -12.43 -10.82
CA LEU A 147 5.70 -13.56 -10.20
C LEU A 147 5.03 -14.10 -8.91
N SER A 148 3.89 -13.54 -8.50
CA SER A 148 3.19 -13.98 -7.29
C SER A 148 1.68 -13.77 -7.37
N PRO A 149 0.88 -14.55 -6.63
CA PRO A 149 -0.57 -14.33 -6.51
C PRO A 149 -0.91 -12.91 -6.02
N TYR A 150 -0.09 -12.33 -5.14
CA TYR A 150 -0.24 -10.94 -4.71
C TYR A 150 -0.15 -9.97 -5.90
N ALA A 151 0.93 -10.05 -6.68
CA ALA A 151 1.09 -9.18 -7.85
C ALA A 151 -0.03 -9.42 -8.87
N ALA A 152 -0.40 -10.67 -9.14
CA ALA A 152 -1.50 -11.02 -10.04
C ALA A 152 -2.83 -10.41 -9.57
N SER A 153 -3.16 -10.47 -8.28
CA SER A 153 -4.39 -9.88 -7.73
C SER A 153 -4.42 -8.35 -7.85
N LYS A 154 -3.28 -7.68 -7.64
CA LYS A 154 -3.17 -6.22 -7.83
C LYS A 154 -3.31 -5.84 -9.31
N LYS A 155 -2.73 -6.64 -10.23
CA LYS A 155 -2.93 -6.43 -11.67
C LYS A 155 -4.40 -6.62 -12.07
N ALA A 156 -5.08 -7.62 -11.54
CA ALA A 156 -6.50 -7.84 -11.78
C ALA A 156 -7.35 -6.64 -11.31
N ALA A 157 -7.03 -6.06 -10.15
CA ALA A 157 -7.68 -4.84 -9.66
C ALA A 157 -7.45 -3.63 -10.60
N GLU A 158 -6.21 -3.43 -11.11
CA GLU A 158 -5.93 -2.39 -12.11
C GLU A 158 -6.79 -2.56 -13.38
N LEU A 159 -6.92 -3.80 -13.88
CA LEU A 159 -7.72 -4.10 -15.09
C LEU A 159 -9.21 -3.90 -14.84
N MET A 160 -9.70 -4.25 -13.65
CA MET A 160 -11.08 -4.01 -13.25
C MET A 160 -11.38 -2.50 -13.22
N ALA A 161 -10.52 -1.71 -12.56
CA ALA A 161 -10.65 -0.26 -12.53
C ALA A 161 -10.59 0.38 -13.93
N TYR A 162 -9.72 -0.12 -14.83
CA TYR A 162 -9.68 0.32 -16.22
C TYR A 162 -11.00 0.05 -16.95
N SER A 163 -11.60 -1.12 -16.76
CA SER A 163 -12.88 -1.45 -17.36
C SER A 163 -13.99 -0.51 -16.91
N TYR A 164 -14.04 -0.19 -15.59
CA TYR A 164 -15.02 0.76 -15.04
C TYR A 164 -14.78 2.20 -15.51
N HIS A 165 -13.52 2.62 -15.66
CA HIS A 165 -13.20 3.88 -16.33
C HIS A 165 -13.80 3.94 -17.75
N LYS A 166 -13.58 2.89 -18.56
CA LYS A 166 -14.04 2.87 -19.94
C LYS A 166 -15.56 2.77 -20.09
N LEU A 167 -16.21 1.98 -19.23
CA LEU A 167 -17.65 1.73 -19.31
C LEU A 167 -18.50 2.81 -18.66
N TYR A 168 -18.02 3.37 -17.55
CA TYR A 168 -18.81 4.26 -16.69
C TYR A 168 -18.19 5.64 -16.46
N GLY A 169 -17.02 5.90 -17.03
CA GLY A 169 -16.36 7.21 -16.94
C GLY A 169 -15.72 7.53 -15.60
N ILE A 170 -15.55 6.54 -14.70
CA ILE A 170 -14.88 6.77 -13.40
C ILE A 170 -13.45 7.24 -13.64
N ASP A 171 -13.07 8.37 -13.04
CA ASP A 171 -11.70 8.85 -13.03
C ASP A 171 -10.83 8.01 -12.08
N VAL A 172 -9.73 7.46 -12.57
CA VAL A 172 -8.91 6.49 -11.81
C VAL A 172 -7.44 6.88 -11.79
N SER A 173 -6.91 7.11 -10.60
CA SER A 173 -5.48 7.16 -10.35
C SER A 173 -5.02 5.83 -9.75
N VAL A 174 -4.30 5.02 -10.52
CA VAL A 174 -3.63 3.81 -10.00
C VAL A 174 -2.26 4.21 -9.48
N VAL A 175 -2.02 4.08 -8.17
CA VAL A 175 -0.74 4.41 -7.55
C VAL A 175 0.05 3.14 -7.22
N ARG A 176 1.18 2.93 -7.91
CA ARG A 176 2.08 1.80 -7.68
C ARG A 176 3.11 2.17 -6.62
N TYR A 177 2.90 1.69 -5.40
CA TYR A 177 3.81 1.92 -4.29
C TYR A 177 5.07 1.08 -4.41
N PHE A 178 6.21 1.70 -4.08
CA PHE A 178 7.49 1.03 -3.87
C PHE A 178 7.63 0.62 -2.40
N THR A 179 8.85 0.38 -1.92
CA THR A 179 9.05 -0.11 -0.55
C THR A 179 8.85 1.03 0.45
N VAL A 180 7.70 1.05 1.09
CA VAL A 180 7.33 2.11 2.06
C VAL A 180 7.87 1.77 3.44
N PHE A 181 8.46 2.76 4.11
CA PHE A 181 8.96 2.65 5.49
C PHE A 181 8.58 3.89 6.30
N GLY A 182 8.60 3.78 7.62
CA GLY A 182 8.29 4.87 8.54
C GLY A 182 7.80 4.38 9.90
N PRO A 183 7.44 5.30 10.81
CA PRO A 183 6.92 4.99 12.13
C PRO A 183 5.68 4.09 12.07
N ALA A 184 5.56 3.19 13.03
CA ALA A 184 4.46 2.23 13.08
C ALA A 184 4.28 1.43 11.76
N GLY A 185 5.38 1.12 11.06
CA GLY A 185 5.41 0.33 9.85
C GLY A 185 4.86 -1.08 10.04
N ARG A 186 4.66 -1.80 8.94
CA ARG A 186 4.15 -3.17 9.00
C ARG A 186 5.18 -4.12 9.62
N PRO A 187 4.79 -4.99 10.58
CA PRO A 187 5.72 -5.90 11.26
C PRO A 187 6.35 -6.98 10.37
N ASP A 188 5.71 -7.30 9.24
CA ASP A 188 6.19 -8.29 8.27
C ASP A 188 7.23 -7.74 7.29
N MET A 189 7.47 -6.41 7.28
CA MET A 189 8.44 -5.75 6.39
C MET A 189 9.85 -5.71 6.99
N SER A 190 10.85 -5.77 6.10
CA SER A 190 12.26 -5.81 6.49
C SER A 190 12.71 -4.66 7.42
N PRO A 191 12.34 -3.38 7.21
CA PRO A 191 12.79 -2.33 8.12
C PRO A 191 12.33 -2.56 9.57
N TYR A 192 11.05 -2.91 9.77
CA TYR A 192 10.54 -3.21 11.11
C TYR A 192 11.22 -4.44 11.72
N ARG A 193 11.32 -5.53 10.95
CA ARG A 193 11.92 -6.79 11.42
C ARG A 193 13.39 -6.61 11.80
N PHE A 194 14.16 -5.87 11.00
CA PHE A 194 15.57 -5.63 11.28
C PHE A 194 15.76 -4.78 12.54
N ILE A 195 14.97 -3.71 12.71
CA ILE A 195 14.99 -2.91 13.92
C ILE A 195 14.70 -3.78 15.15
N LYS A 196 13.63 -4.58 15.09
CA LYS A 196 13.23 -5.45 16.20
C LYS A 196 14.32 -6.46 16.52
N TRP A 197 14.80 -7.21 15.56
CA TRP A 197 15.81 -8.23 15.75
C TRP A 197 17.13 -7.69 16.30
N ILE A 198 17.61 -6.52 15.82
CA ILE A 198 18.81 -5.90 16.37
C ILE A 198 18.56 -5.40 17.80
N ALA A 199 17.43 -4.77 18.07
CA ALA A 199 17.09 -4.25 19.40
C ALA A 199 16.98 -5.37 20.44
N GLU A 200 16.38 -6.49 20.07
CA GLU A 200 16.13 -7.67 20.92
C GLU A 200 17.28 -8.70 20.86
N GLU A 201 18.35 -8.41 20.11
CA GLU A 201 19.54 -9.29 19.93
C GLU A 201 19.20 -10.66 19.31
N GLU A 202 18.11 -10.69 18.55
CA GLU A 202 17.70 -11.85 17.75
C GLU A 202 18.45 -11.92 16.42
N SER A 203 18.45 -13.11 15.79
CA SER A 203 19.13 -13.33 14.51
C SER A 203 18.30 -12.80 13.35
N ILE A 204 18.89 -11.95 12.50
CA ILE A 204 18.29 -11.50 11.24
C ILE A 204 18.29 -12.65 10.24
N GLN A 205 17.12 -13.09 9.81
CA GLN A 205 16.99 -14.06 8.72
C GLN A 205 17.20 -13.33 7.38
N MET A 206 18.44 -13.34 6.87
CA MET A 206 18.80 -12.70 5.60
C MET A 206 18.64 -13.69 4.45
N PHE A 207 17.70 -13.43 3.54
CA PHE A 207 17.55 -14.22 2.32
C PHE A 207 18.47 -13.66 1.24
N GLY A 208 19.47 -14.45 0.82
CA GLY A 208 20.54 -14.00 -0.05
C GLY A 208 21.73 -13.40 0.71
N ASP A 209 22.51 -12.58 0.04
CA ASP A 209 23.75 -11.97 0.52
C ASP A 209 23.59 -10.53 1.07
N GLY A 210 22.36 -10.01 1.09
CA GLY A 210 22.07 -8.65 1.52
C GLY A 210 22.40 -7.56 0.48
N LEU A 211 22.85 -7.93 -0.73
CA LEU A 211 23.08 -6.99 -1.84
C LEU A 211 21.80 -6.60 -2.59
N GLN A 212 20.70 -7.33 -2.34
CA GLN A 212 19.41 -6.92 -2.86
C GLN A 212 19.06 -5.50 -2.36
N SER A 213 18.56 -4.69 -3.26
CA SER A 213 18.33 -3.28 -2.98
C SER A 213 16.88 -2.86 -3.23
N ARG A 214 16.43 -1.86 -2.50
CA ARG A 214 15.08 -1.32 -2.58
C ARG A 214 15.11 0.19 -2.69
N ASP A 215 14.17 0.73 -3.46
CA ASP A 215 13.81 2.13 -3.46
C ASP A 215 12.89 2.39 -2.26
N PHE A 216 13.51 2.73 -1.12
CA PHE A 216 12.78 3.01 0.11
C PHE A 216 12.17 4.39 0.06
N THR A 217 10.87 4.49 0.35
CA THR A 217 10.11 5.72 0.33
C THR A 217 9.46 5.97 1.68
N TYR A 218 9.63 7.16 2.22
CA TYR A 218 9.06 7.51 3.53
C TYR A 218 7.53 7.60 3.43
N VAL A 219 6.85 7.15 4.48
CA VAL A 219 5.38 6.99 4.45
C VAL A 219 4.64 8.31 4.24
N ASP A 220 5.16 9.44 4.75
CA ASP A 220 4.53 10.75 4.55
C ASP A 220 4.63 11.21 3.09
N ASP A 221 5.73 10.88 2.37
CA ASP A 221 5.83 11.16 0.93
C ASP A 221 4.80 10.35 0.13
N ILE A 222 4.59 9.10 0.52
CA ILE A 222 3.56 8.24 -0.07
C ILE A 222 2.16 8.78 0.25
N ALA A 223 1.90 9.23 1.47
CA ALA A 223 0.62 9.79 1.87
C ALA A 223 0.30 11.06 1.05
N ARG A 224 1.24 12.02 0.97
CA ARG A 224 1.09 13.23 0.15
C ARG A 224 0.82 12.89 -1.32
N GLY A 225 1.61 11.97 -1.90
CA GLY A 225 1.39 11.55 -3.29
C GLY A 225 0.04 10.87 -3.50
N SER A 226 -0.46 10.11 -2.51
CA SER A 226 -1.78 9.47 -2.58
C SER A 226 -2.93 10.49 -2.46
N VAL A 227 -2.78 11.51 -1.61
CA VAL A 227 -3.74 12.62 -1.51
C VAL A 227 -3.73 13.44 -2.80
N ALA A 228 -2.55 13.80 -3.32
CA ALA A 228 -2.44 14.52 -4.58
C ALA A 228 -3.08 13.76 -5.77
N ALA A 229 -3.08 12.42 -5.73
CA ALA A 229 -3.71 11.57 -6.75
C ALA A 229 -5.26 11.64 -6.75
N ILE A 230 -5.90 12.37 -5.83
CA ILE A 230 -7.35 12.64 -5.84
C ILE A 230 -7.74 13.56 -7.01
N GLN A 231 -6.82 14.39 -7.50
CA GLN A 231 -7.11 15.21 -8.68
C GLN A 231 -7.53 14.38 -9.89
N GLU A 232 -8.38 14.93 -10.74
CA GLU A 232 -8.85 14.26 -11.96
C GLU A 232 -7.72 14.10 -12.99
N VAL A 233 -7.56 12.88 -13.49
CA VAL A 233 -6.53 12.51 -14.47
C VAL A 233 -7.06 11.63 -15.62
N GLY A 234 -8.34 11.30 -15.59
CA GLY A 234 -8.94 10.30 -16.47
C GLY A 234 -8.61 8.88 -16.02
N TYR A 235 -7.62 8.23 -16.64
CA TYR A 235 -7.06 6.96 -16.18
C TYR A 235 -5.54 7.04 -16.28
N GLU A 236 -4.89 7.08 -15.13
CA GLU A 236 -3.44 7.14 -15.06
C GLU A 236 -2.86 6.11 -14.08
N ILE A 237 -1.77 5.47 -14.50
CA ILE A 237 -0.94 4.65 -13.62
C ILE A 237 0.27 5.52 -13.25
N ILE A 238 0.57 5.63 -11.95
CA ILE A 238 1.57 6.54 -11.42
C ILE A 238 2.44 5.80 -10.39
N ASN A 239 3.76 5.82 -10.59
CA ASN A 239 4.70 5.29 -9.61
C ASN A 239 4.87 6.26 -8.44
N LEU A 240 4.65 5.79 -7.23
CA LEU A 240 4.99 6.50 -6.01
C LEU A 240 6.14 5.79 -5.30
N GLY A 241 7.34 6.34 -5.42
CA GLY A 241 8.59 5.79 -4.94
C GLY A 241 9.61 6.89 -4.63
N GLY A 242 10.78 6.52 -4.11
CA GLY A 242 11.84 7.46 -3.76
C GLY A 242 12.47 8.14 -4.99
N GLY A 243 12.50 7.45 -6.14
CA GLY A 243 13.08 7.96 -7.38
C GLY A 243 14.58 8.25 -7.30
N ARG A 244 15.25 7.68 -6.31
CA ARG A 244 16.69 7.80 -6.04
C ARG A 244 17.36 6.44 -6.20
N ASN A 245 18.68 6.40 -6.08
CA ASN A 245 19.42 5.14 -6.10
C ASN A 245 18.91 4.21 -4.99
N PRO A 246 18.59 2.95 -5.32
CA PRO A 246 18.13 2.00 -4.34
C PRO A 246 19.23 1.68 -3.31
N VAL A 247 18.81 1.40 -2.07
CA VAL A 247 19.69 1.09 -0.94
C VAL A 247 19.70 -0.41 -0.69
N THR A 248 20.89 -0.99 -0.46
CA THR A 248 21.03 -2.42 -0.15
C THR A 248 20.55 -2.75 1.26
N LEU A 249 20.16 -4.00 1.51
CA LEU A 249 19.77 -4.42 2.84
C LEU A 249 20.97 -4.36 3.81
N ASN A 250 22.20 -4.66 3.35
CA ASN A 250 23.40 -4.52 4.18
C ASN A 250 23.60 -3.06 4.63
N ALA A 251 23.47 -2.09 3.75
CA ALA A 251 23.58 -0.67 4.12
C ALA A 251 22.49 -0.22 5.12
N ILE A 252 21.28 -0.77 5.01
CA ILE A 252 20.22 -0.54 6.00
C ILE A 252 20.61 -1.11 7.37
N ILE A 253 21.12 -2.35 7.40
CA ILE A 253 21.53 -3.01 8.64
C ILE A 253 22.68 -2.21 9.31
N GLU A 254 23.72 -1.83 8.55
CA GLU A 254 24.83 -1.00 9.06
C GLU A 254 24.32 0.32 9.67
N ARG A 255 23.35 0.96 9.01
CA ARG A 255 22.76 2.18 9.53
C ARG A 255 21.95 1.93 10.81
N LEU A 256 21.20 0.84 10.89
CA LEU A 256 20.44 0.45 12.08
C LEU A 256 21.38 0.09 13.26
N GLU A 257 22.45 -0.65 12.99
CA GLU A 257 23.48 -0.94 14.01
C GLU A 257 24.04 0.36 14.63
N SER A 258 24.38 1.32 13.76
CA SER A 258 24.90 2.62 14.21
C SER A 258 23.90 3.39 15.07
N LEU A 259 22.60 3.34 14.70
CA LEU A 259 21.55 4.05 15.43
C LEU A 259 21.18 3.39 16.77
N LEU A 260 21.19 2.05 16.79
CA LEU A 260 20.83 1.27 17.98
C LEU A 260 22.00 1.02 18.92
N GLY A 261 23.24 1.28 18.49
CA GLY A 261 24.45 0.97 19.25
C GLY A 261 24.67 -0.53 19.47
N LYS A 262 24.08 -1.38 18.63
CA LYS A 262 24.12 -2.84 18.71
C LYS A 262 24.54 -3.45 17.38
N LYS A 263 25.16 -4.64 17.42
CA LYS A 263 25.52 -5.39 16.23
C LYS A 263 24.45 -6.39 15.85
N ALA A 264 24.20 -6.50 14.55
CA ALA A 264 23.30 -7.51 14.00
C ALA A 264 23.96 -8.89 14.02
N ASN A 265 23.20 -9.89 14.44
CA ASN A 265 23.53 -11.29 14.21
C ASN A 265 22.79 -11.73 12.92
N ILE A 266 23.53 -12.13 11.87
CA ILE A 266 22.95 -12.44 10.56
C ILE A 266 23.00 -13.94 10.31
N ASP A 267 21.84 -14.54 10.06
CA ASP A 267 21.64 -15.91 9.61
C ASP A 267 21.24 -15.91 8.13
N ASN A 268 22.19 -16.23 7.25
CA ASN A 268 21.98 -16.21 5.81
C ASN A 268 21.16 -17.43 5.36
N LYS A 269 20.08 -17.17 4.61
CA LYS A 269 19.22 -18.16 3.97
C LYS A 269 19.37 -18.09 2.44
N PRO A 270 19.06 -19.15 1.70
CA PRO A 270 19.03 -19.11 0.25
C PRO A 270 18.13 -17.99 -0.27
N PHE A 271 18.48 -17.40 -1.42
CA PHE A 271 17.65 -16.41 -2.08
C PHE A 271 16.26 -16.99 -2.40
N HIS A 272 15.21 -16.24 -2.14
CA HIS A 272 13.86 -16.73 -2.35
C HIS A 272 13.40 -16.44 -3.79
N ILE A 273 12.86 -17.45 -4.49
CA ILE A 273 12.51 -17.38 -5.91
C ILE A 273 11.53 -16.25 -6.28
N ALA A 274 10.67 -15.85 -5.35
CA ALA A 274 9.71 -14.76 -5.55
C ALA A 274 10.24 -13.38 -5.13
N ASP A 275 11.48 -13.29 -4.63
CA ASP A 275 12.08 -12.01 -4.27
C ASP A 275 12.65 -11.30 -5.52
N ILE A 276 12.48 -9.99 -5.57
CA ILE A 276 13.08 -9.15 -6.61
C ILE A 276 14.45 -8.69 -6.11
N GLU A 277 15.51 -8.84 -6.93
CA GLU A 277 16.86 -8.42 -6.55
C GLU A 277 16.93 -6.90 -6.30
N LYS A 278 16.34 -6.11 -7.18
CA LYS A 278 16.37 -4.65 -7.10
C LYS A 278 15.02 -4.05 -7.44
N THR A 279 14.69 -2.92 -6.81
CA THR A 279 13.57 -2.07 -7.22
C THR A 279 14.01 -0.62 -7.25
N TRP A 280 13.72 0.08 -8.36
CA TRP A 280 14.02 1.49 -8.54
C TRP A 280 12.93 2.16 -9.38
N ALA A 281 12.27 3.17 -8.81
CA ALA A 281 11.21 3.92 -9.47
C ALA A 281 11.76 4.99 -10.41
N ASN A 282 11.17 5.10 -11.60
CA ASN A 282 11.09 6.39 -12.27
C ASN A 282 9.85 7.12 -11.75
N ILE A 283 10.00 8.35 -11.27
CA ILE A 283 8.93 9.18 -10.68
C ILE A 283 8.62 10.44 -11.48
N ASP A 284 9.11 10.54 -12.72
CA ASP A 284 8.94 11.74 -13.55
C ASP A 284 7.46 12.01 -13.84
N LYS A 285 6.66 10.94 -14.00
CA LYS A 285 5.22 11.04 -14.18
C LYS A 285 4.51 11.58 -12.94
N ALA A 286 4.87 11.09 -11.75
CA ALA A 286 4.34 11.60 -10.48
C ALA A 286 4.66 13.09 -10.32
N LYS A 287 5.92 13.51 -10.53
CA LYS A 287 6.32 14.95 -10.48
C LYS A 287 5.59 15.84 -11.46
N LYS A 288 5.14 15.29 -12.59
CA LYS A 288 4.42 16.05 -13.62
C LYS A 288 2.94 16.17 -13.32
N LEU A 289 2.34 15.13 -12.74
CA LEU A 289 0.90 15.03 -12.56
C LEU A 289 0.44 15.35 -11.14
N LEU A 290 1.31 15.17 -10.15
CA LEU A 290 1.02 15.36 -8.73
C LEU A 290 1.92 16.44 -8.13
#